data_db6c760d70f4efb839009662015c0014
#
_entry.id   db6c760d70f4efb839009662015c0014
#
_cell.length_a   1.000
_cell.length_b   1.000
_cell.length_c   1.000
_cell.angle_alpha   90.00
_cell.angle_beta   90.00
_cell.angle_gamma   90.00
#
_symmetry.space_group_name_H-M   'P 1'
#
loop_
_entity.id
_entity.type
_entity.pdbx_description
1 polymer ?
#
loop_
_entity_poly.entity_id
_entity_poly.type
_entity_poly.pdbx_seq_one_letter_code
_entity_poly.pdbx_strand_id
1 'polypeptide(L)'
;MVAQLQSSLERKEPVVVTLWEPSWMMQKFDVKFLADPKGAFAPPQGYYWIGQKGWSEKNPRARESVATVYIPKDDITAIAGDMNNGKTVDQAVATWWDKNQKLVDKWSVMSPK
;
A
#
# COMPACT_ATOMS: atom_id res chain seq x y z
N MET A 1 -16.36 -9.87 7.18
CA MET A 1 -16.27 -9.32 5.81
C MET A 1 -15.54 -10.28 4.86
N VAL A 2 -14.26 -10.60 5.04
CA VAL A 2 -13.50 -11.49 4.13
C VAL A 2 -14.13 -12.87 3.96
N ALA A 3 -14.53 -13.53 5.06
CA ALA A 3 -15.19 -14.83 4.99
C ALA A 3 -16.52 -14.77 4.22
N GLN A 4 -17.31 -13.70 4.37
CA GLN A 4 -18.54 -13.50 3.62
C GLN A 4 -18.26 -13.31 2.14
N LEU A 5 -17.26 -12.49 1.78
CA LEU A 5 -16.85 -12.30 0.39
C LEU A 5 -16.45 -13.63 -0.24
N GLN A 6 -15.58 -14.39 0.43
CA GLN A 6 -15.14 -15.71 -0.06
C GLN A 6 -16.32 -16.65 -0.26
N SER A 7 -17.19 -16.78 0.72
CA SER A 7 -18.38 -17.66 0.65
C SER A 7 -19.32 -17.28 -0.50
N SER A 8 -19.56 -15.98 -0.71
CA SER A 8 -20.42 -15.52 -1.81
C SER A 8 -19.79 -15.78 -3.18
N LEU A 9 -18.47 -15.59 -3.31
CA LEU A 9 -17.76 -15.90 -4.57
C LEU A 9 -17.77 -17.40 -4.88
N GLU A 10 -17.57 -18.27 -3.88
CA GLU A 10 -17.66 -19.72 -4.03
C GLU A 10 -19.05 -20.16 -4.50
N ARG A 11 -20.11 -19.51 -3.99
CA ARG A 11 -21.49 -19.78 -4.41
C ARG A 11 -21.91 -19.06 -5.69
N LYS A 12 -21.03 -18.21 -6.26
CA LYS A 12 -21.32 -17.35 -7.42
C LYS A 12 -22.51 -16.42 -7.17
N GLU A 13 -22.66 -15.95 -5.94
CA GLU A 13 -23.71 -15.02 -5.55
C GLU A 13 -23.21 -13.57 -5.65
N PRO A 14 -24.05 -12.64 -6.10
CA PRO A 14 -23.71 -11.22 -6.08
C PRO A 14 -23.43 -10.75 -4.65
N VAL A 15 -22.35 -10.01 -4.47
CA VAL A 15 -21.97 -9.43 -3.18
C VAL A 15 -21.33 -8.06 -3.38
N VAL A 16 -21.66 -7.13 -2.50
CA VAL A 16 -21.01 -5.83 -2.39
C VAL A 16 -20.41 -5.70 -1.01
N VAL A 17 -19.14 -5.35 -0.95
CA VAL A 17 -18.38 -5.20 0.31
C VAL A 17 -17.53 -3.94 0.26
N THR A 18 -17.19 -3.41 1.42
CA THR A 18 -16.22 -2.32 1.53
C THR A 18 -14.81 -2.89 1.55
N LEU A 19 -14.00 -2.47 0.60
CA LEU A 19 -12.57 -2.82 0.51
C LEU A 19 -11.76 -1.55 0.32
N TRP A 20 -10.46 -1.67 0.50
CA TRP A 20 -9.51 -0.57 0.29
C TRP A 20 -8.30 -1.05 -0.50
N GLU A 21 -7.64 -0.12 -1.15
CA GLU A 21 -6.36 -0.30 -1.83
C GLU A 21 -5.27 0.56 -1.18
N PRO A 22 -4.01 0.09 -1.15
CA PRO A 22 -3.53 -1.25 -1.52
C PRO A 22 -3.87 -2.29 -0.45
N SER A 23 -4.19 -3.51 -0.88
CA SER A 23 -4.53 -4.63 0.02
C SER A 23 -4.29 -5.97 -0.66
N TRP A 24 -3.85 -6.98 0.12
CA TRP A 24 -3.72 -8.35 -0.36
C TRP A 24 -5.02 -8.95 -0.93
N MET A 25 -6.16 -8.43 -0.51
CA MET A 25 -7.48 -8.86 -0.99
C MET A 25 -7.67 -8.61 -2.49
N MET A 26 -7.00 -7.57 -3.03
CA MET A 26 -7.03 -7.26 -4.46
C MET A 26 -6.31 -8.31 -5.33
N GLN A 27 -5.35 -9.04 -4.75
CA GLN A 27 -4.68 -10.15 -5.44
C GLN A 27 -5.44 -11.46 -5.29
N LYS A 28 -6.12 -11.65 -4.15
CA LYS A 28 -6.77 -12.92 -3.83
C LYS A 28 -8.14 -13.05 -4.48
N PHE A 29 -8.88 -11.98 -4.60
CA PHE A 29 -10.27 -11.99 -5.06
C PHE A 29 -10.42 -11.21 -6.36
N ASP A 30 -11.15 -11.79 -7.31
CA ASP A 30 -11.57 -11.09 -8.54
C ASP A 30 -12.73 -10.14 -8.20
N VAL A 31 -12.39 -8.92 -7.85
CA VAL A 31 -13.34 -7.87 -7.47
C VAL A 31 -13.06 -6.59 -8.25
N LYS A 32 -14.07 -5.77 -8.43
CA LYS A 32 -13.95 -4.45 -9.05
C LYS A 32 -14.54 -3.37 -8.17
N PHE A 33 -13.95 -2.19 -8.19
CA PHE A 33 -14.53 -1.03 -7.56
C PHE A 33 -15.74 -0.53 -8.34
N LEU A 34 -16.80 -0.21 -7.62
CA LEU A 34 -17.99 0.44 -8.20
C LEU A 34 -17.74 1.96 -8.32
N ALA A 35 -18.27 2.55 -9.37
CA ALA A 35 -18.25 4.00 -9.51
C ALA A 35 -19.12 4.67 -8.43
N ASP A 36 -18.66 5.78 -7.91
CA ASP A 36 -19.39 6.64 -6.98
C ASP A 36 -19.73 7.98 -7.64
N PRO A 37 -20.71 8.03 -8.55
CA PRO A 37 -21.02 9.24 -9.31
C PRO A 37 -21.63 10.35 -8.47
N LYS A 38 -22.09 10.05 -7.26
CA LYS A 38 -22.68 11.01 -6.33
C LYS A 38 -21.72 11.49 -5.25
N GLY A 39 -20.48 10.93 -5.20
CA GLY A 39 -19.51 11.27 -4.19
C GLY A 39 -19.97 10.94 -2.77
N ALA A 40 -20.69 9.82 -2.59
CA ALA A 40 -21.20 9.40 -1.28
C ALA A 40 -20.11 8.93 -0.34
N PHE A 41 -18.97 8.49 -0.88
CA PHE A 41 -17.78 8.10 -0.13
C PHE A 41 -16.77 9.24 -0.09
N ALA A 42 -15.89 9.18 0.91
CA ALA A 42 -14.78 10.12 0.99
C ALA A 42 -13.89 10.05 -0.27
N PRO A 43 -13.30 11.18 -0.70
CA PRO A 43 -12.35 11.16 -1.81
C PRO A 43 -11.19 10.21 -1.52
N PRO A 44 -10.48 9.72 -2.56
CA PRO A 44 -9.32 8.85 -2.39
C PRO A 44 -8.32 9.45 -1.40
N GLN A 45 -7.89 8.65 -0.44
CA GLN A 45 -6.92 9.06 0.57
C GLN A 45 -5.55 8.51 0.20
N GLY A 46 -4.50 9.28 0.56
CA GLY A 46 -3.11 8.85 0.39
C GLY A 46 -2.52 8.29 1.68
N TYR A 47 -1.36 7.67 1.55
CA TYR A 47 -0.49 7.36 2.69
C TYR A 47 0.38 8.57 3.00
N TYR A 48 0.50 8.90 4.27
CA TYR A 48 1.23 10.07 4.72
C TYR A 48 2.24 9.69 5.79
N TRP A 49 3.41 10.29 5.72
CA TRP A 49 4.35 10.25 6.82
C TRP A 49 3.84 11.15 7.94
N ILE A 50 3.82 10.63 9.15
CA ILE A 50 3.37 11.35 10.33
C ILE A 50 4.56 11.50 11.28
N GLY A 51 4.82 12.74 11.72
CA GLY A 51 5.88 13.07 12.67
C GLY A 51 5.39 14.00 13.76
N GLN A 52 6.21 14.17 14.80
CA GLN A 52 5.95 15.14 15.85
C GLN A 52 5.90 16.56 15.26
N LYS A 53 5.03 17.41 15.79
CA LYS A 53 4.96 18.83 15.39
C LYS A 53 6.34 19.50 15.54
N GLY A 54 6.78 20.18 14.50
CA GLY A 54 8.09 20.81 14.43
C GLY A 54 9.26 19.88 14.10
N TRP A 55 9.00 18.58 13.85
CA TRP A 55 10.07 17.64 13.48
C TRP A 55 10.70 18.00 12.13
N SER A 56 9.88 18.37 11.17
CA SER A 56 10.33 18.71 9.80
C SER A 56 11.26 19.92 9.78
N GLU A 57 10.99 20.91 10.60
CA GLU A 57 11.79 22.12 10.72
C GLU A 57 13.13 21.84 11.41
N LYS A 58 13.14 20.94 12.39
CA LYS A 58 14.35 20.54 13.12
C LYS A 58 15.23 19.57 12.33
N ASN A 59 14.64 18.84 11.38
CA ASN A 59 15.31 17.79 10.63
C ASN A 59 15.10 17.93 9.10
N PRO A 60 15.50 19.06 8.49
CA PRO A 60 15.20 19.33 7.09
C PRO A 60 15.75 18.27 6.13
N ARG A 61 16.98 17.79 6.36
CA ARG A 61 17.58 16.73 5.52
C ARG A 61 16.82 15.42 5.60
N ALA A 62 16.45 14.98 6.83
CA ALA A 62 15.68 13.77 7.01
C ALA A 62 14.28 13.89 6.38
N ARG A 63 13.65 15.07 6.48
CA ARG A 63 12.39 15.36 5.78
C ARG A 63 12.54 15.20 4.27
N GLU A 64 13.58 15.73 3.66
CA GLU A 64 13.83 15.61 2.22
C GLU A 64 14.04 14.16 1.82
N SER A 65 14.83 13.39 2.57
CA SER A 65 15.05 11.95 2.31
C SER A 65 13.74 11.18 2.37
N VAL A 66 12.92 11.41 3.40
CA VAL A 66 11.61 10.74 3.54
C VAL A 66 10.65 11.14 2.42
N ALA A 67 10.67 12.40 1.97
CA ALA A 67 9.81 12.89 0.90
C ALA A 67 10.13 12.28 -0.48
N THR A 68 11.34 11.73 -0.69
CA THR A 68 11.70 11.05 -1.93
C THR A 68 11.24 9.59 -1.98
N VAL A 69 10.86 9.01 -0.84
CA VAL A 69 10.41 7.63 -0.77
C VAL A 69 9.05 7.48 -1.44
N TYR A 70 9.05 6.74 -2.52
CA TYR A 70 7.84 6.39 -3.26
C TYR A 70 7.81 4.88 -3.52
N ILE A 71 6.74 4.23 -3.11
CA ILE A 71 6.50 2.82 -3.38
C ILE A 71 5.22 2.73 -4.21
N PRO A 72 5.26 2.14 -5.42
CA PRO A 72 4.06 1.94 -6.24
C PRO A 72 2.98 1.17 -5.48
N LYS A 73 1.72 1.51 -5.73
CA LYS A 73 0.57 0.86 -5.07
C LYS A 73 0.57 -0.66 -5.25
N ASP A 74 0.90 -1.12 -6.45
CA ASP A 74 0.95 -2.55 -6.77
C ASP A 74 2.04 -3.29 -5.99
N ASP A 75 3.16 -2.62 -5.73
CA ASP A 75 4.25 -3.17 -4.93
C ASP A 75 3.84 -3.31 -3.45
N ILE A 76 3.12 -2.32 -2.90
CA ILE A 76 2.56 -2.42 -1.54
C ILE A 76 1.56 -3.57 -1.47
N THR A 77 0.73 -3.74 -2.50
CA THR A 77 -0.22 -4.85 -2.60
C THR A 77 0.50 -6.19 -2.64
N ALA A 78 1.61 -6.29 -3.39
CA ALA A 78 2.43 -7.51 -3.46
C ALA A 78 3.09 -7.84 -2.12
N ILE A 79 3.65 -6.85 -1.41
CA ILE A 79 4.21 -7.02 -0.06
C ILE A 79 3.13 -7.54 0.89
N ALA A 80 1.93 -6.93 0.87
CA ALA A 80 0.80 -7.35 1.69
C ALA A 80 0.33 -8.78 1.35
N GLY A 81 0.38 -9.16 0.07
CA GLY A 81 0.11 -10.52 -0.40
C GLY A 81 1.11 -11.53 0.16
N ASP A 82 2.39 -11.24 0.10
CA ASP A 82 3.46 -12.06 0.67
C ASP A 82 3.27 -12.29 2.17
N MET A 83 2.92 -11.22 2.91
CA MET A 83 2.62 -11.32 4.34
C MET A 83 1.37 -12.18 4.62
N ASN A 84 0.32 -12.03 3.83
CA ASN A 84 -0.88 -12.86 3.95
C ASN A 84 -0.59 -14.36 3.66
N ASN A 85 0.43 -14.64 2.86
CA ASN A 85 0.91 -15.99 2.54
C ASN A 85 1.94 -16.52 3.56
N GLY A 86 2.11 -15.85 4.70
CA GLY A 86 2.90 -16.33 5.84
C GLY A 86 4.32 -15.78 5.94
N LYS A 87 4.76 -14.89 5.04
CA LYS A 87 6.04 -14.20 5.22
C LYS A 87 5.95 -13.18 6.37
N THR A 88 7.03 -13.02 7.10
CA THR A 88 7.16 -11.88 8.02
C THR A 88 7.28 -10.57 7.24
N VAL A 89 7.04 -9.44 7.90
CA VAL A 89 7.22 -8.10 7.30
C VAL A 89 8.63 -7.97 6.73
N ASP A 90 9.65 -8.33 7.51
CA ASP A 90 11.06 -8.24 7.09
C ASP A 90 11.35 -9.08 5.85
N GLN A 91 10.82 -10.31 5.78
CA GLN A 91 10.99 -11.18 4.62
C GLN A 91 10.29 -10.63 3.37
N ALA A 92 9.07 -10.11 3.52
CA ALA A 92 8.32 -9.55 2.41
C ALA A 92 9.01 -8.28 1.87
N VAL A 93 9.43 -7.39 2.77
CA VAL A 93 10.15 -6.16 2.42
C VAL A 93 11.51 -6.48 1.80
N ALA A 94 12.29 -7.41 2.36
CA ALA A 94 13.57 -7.82 1.77
C ALA A 94 13.39 -8.38 0.35
N THR A 95 12.38 -9.22 0.14
CA THR A 95 12.06 -9.75 -1.19
C THR A 95 11.72 -8.65 -2.20
N TRP A 96 10.96 -7.64 -1.77
CA TRP A 96 10.63 -6.49 -2.60
C TRP A 96 11.85 -5.61 -2.86
N TRP A 97 12.63 -5.33 -1.83
CA TRP A 97 13.85 -4.51 -1.88
C TRP A 97 14.86 -5.03 -2.90
N ASP A 98 15.14 -6.33 -2.88
CA ASP A 98 16.09 -6.96 -3.81
C ASP A 98 15.66 -6.81 -5.28
N LYS A 99 14.36 -6.83 -5.53
CA LYS A 99 13.80 -6.66 -6.88
C LYS A 99 13.76 -5.20 -7.35
N ASN A 100 13.79 -4.25 -6.42
CA ASN A 100 13.55 -2.83 -6.69
C ASN A 100 14.75 -1.92 -6.39
N GLN A 101 15.97 -2.45 -6.42
CA GLN A 101 17.20 -1.71 -6.12
C GLN A 101 17.30 -0.38 -6.91
N LYS A 102 16.97 -0.39 -8.20
CA LYS A 102 16.98 0.82 -9.04
C LYS A 102 16.03 1.91 -8.56
N LEU A 103 14.92 1.54 -7.95
CA LEU A 103 13.98 2.49 -7.35
C LEU A 103 14.54 3.02 -6.03
N VAL A 104 15.03 2.11 -5.20
CA VAL A 104 15.60 2.42 -3.88
C VAL A 104 16.84 3.32 -4.01
N ASP A 105 17.71 3.07 -4.99
CA ASP A 105 18.88 3.89 -5.26
C ASP A 105 18.52 5.35 -5.53
N LYS A 106 17.39 5.60 -6.17
CA LYS A 106 16.90 6.97 -6.41
C LYS A 106 16.55 7.72 -5.12
N TRP A 107 16.21 7.03 -4.05
CA TRP A 107 15.90 7.68 -2.77
C TRP A 107 17.17 8.18 -2.08
N SER A 108 18.32 7.54 -2.31
CA SER A 108 19.60 7.91 -1.73
C SER A 108 20.33 9.02 -2.49
N VAL A 109 20.04 9.20 -3.78
CA VAL A 109 20.70 10.23 -4.63
C VAL A 109 20.37 11.65 -4.15
N MET A 110 19.24 11.85 -3.50
CA MET A 110 18.81 13.15 -2.96
C MET A 110 19.29 13.40 -1.53
N SER A 111 19.98 12.46 -0.91
CA SER A 111 20.64 12.68 0.39
C SER A 111 22.05 13.22 0.13
N PRO A 112 22.29 14.54 0.31
CA PRO A 112 23.65 15.07 0.18
C PRO A 112 24.54 14.43 1.25
N LYS A 113 25.71 13.95 0.81
CA LYS A 113 26.76 13.40 1.66
C LYS A 113 27.20 14.40 2.72
#